data_ac5cfaff595c5e819c2d4a95c2068b97
#
_entry.id   ac5cfaff595c5e819c2d4a95c2068b97
#
_cell.length_a   1.000
_cell.length_b   1.000
_cell.length_c   1.000
_cell.angle_alpha   90.00
_cell.angle_beta   90.00
_cell.angle_gamma   90.00
#
_symmetry.space_group_name_H-M   'P 1'
#
loop_
_entity.id
_entity.type
_entity.pdbx_description
1 polymer ?
#
loop_
_entity_poly.entity_id
_entity_poly.type
_entity_poly.pdbx_seq_one_letter_code
_entity_poly.pdbx_strand_id
1 'polypeptide(L)'
;MGNSYGFIEIPGVVAAMDALDIMCKTANVTLSTWERKLGGRLVTLVVEGDVSAVTQAVEAACAHALKKPAASGVLASPHAEIVRLVEKSASRFKEKGAEA
;
A
#
# COMPACT_ATOMS: atom_id res chain seq x y z
N MET A 1 16.87 6.69 -8.93
CA MET A 1 15.99 5.68 -9.42
C MET A 1 14.67 5.71 -8.74
N GLY A 2 13.62 5.81 -9.51
CA GLY A 2 12.28 5.80 -8.93
C GLY A 2 11.86 4.41 -8.53
N ASN A 3 11.23 4.31 -7.37
CA ASN A 3 10.60 3.07 -6.98
C ASN A 3 9.25 2.93 -7.68
N SER A 4 8.82 1.70 -7.80
CA SER A 4 7.47 1.40 -8.24
C SER A 4 6.54 1.40 -7.04
N TYR A 5 5.26 1.65 -7.27
CA TYR A 5 4.25 1.61 -6.22
C TYR A 5 3.29 0.46 -6.45
N GLY A 6 2.91 -0.19 -5.35
CA GLY A 6 1.82 -1.16 -5.34
C GLY A 6 0.69 -0.62 -4.49
N PHE A 7 -0.52 -0.77 -4.96
CA PHE A 7 -1.71 -0.25 -4.31
C PHE A 7 -2.66 -1.39 -3.97
N ILE A 8 -3.13 -1.41 -2.74
CA ILE A 8 -4.17 -2.35 -2.29
C ILE A 8 -5.25 -1.53 -1.59
N GLU A 9 -6.48 -1.70 -2.03
CA GLU A 9 -7.62 -1.10 -1.37
C GLU A 9 -8.48 -2.25 -0.84
N ILE A 10 -8.64 -2.33 0.47
CA ILE A 10 -9.21 -3.50 1.11
C ILE A 10 -10.15 -3.08 2.26
N PRO A 11 -11.29 -3.75 2.43
CA PRO A 11 -12.20 -3.38 3.51
C PRO A 11 -11.72 -3.89 4.86
N GLY A 12 -11.61 -2.97 5.80
CA GLY A 12 -11.33 -3.29 7.20
C GLY A 12 -9.86 -3.19 7.57
N VAL A 13 -9.62 -2.66 8.76
CA VAL A 13 -8.25 -2.45 9.26
C VAL A 13 -7.53 -3.77 9.48
N VAL A 14 -8.23 -4.76 10.04
CA VAL A 14 -7.60 -6.06 10.30
C VAL A 14 -7.18 -6.74 9.01
N ALA A 15 -8.06 -6.72 8.00
CA ALA A 15 -7.72 -7.29 6.70
C ALA A 15 -6.56 -6.54 6.05
N ALA A 16 -6.51 -5.22 6.23
CA ALA A 16 -5.41 -4.40 5.71
C ALA A 16 -4.08 -4.74 6.40
N MET A 17 -4.09 -4.94 7.72
CA MET A 17 -2.89 -5.35 8.44
C MET A 17 -2.38 -6.69 7.96
N ASP A 18 -3.31 -7.63 7.76
CA ASP A 18 -2.98 -8.96 7.24
C ASP A 18 -2.39 -8.85 5.83
N ALA A 19 -3.00 -8.06 4.95
CA ALA A 19 -2.50 -7.86 3.60
C ALA A 19 -1.09 -7.26 3.60
N LEU A 20 -0.85 -6.28 4.46
CA LEU A 20 0.46 -5.67 4.57
C LEU A 20 1.51 -6.68 5.05
N ASP A 21 1.16 -7.50 6.03
CA ASP A 21 2.06 -8.53 6.54
C ASP A 21 2.44 -9.50 5.42
N ILE A 22 1.45 -9.95 4.65
CA ILE A 22 1.68 -10.85 3.51
C ILE A 22 2.62 -10.21 2.50
N MET A 23 2.38 -8.95 2.15
CA MET A 23 3.20 -8.26 1.16
C MET A 23 4.64 -8.12 1.61
N CYS A 24 4.85 -7.74 2.85
CA CYS A 24 6.20 -7.53 3.38
C CYS A 24 6.96 -8.84 3.60
N LYS A 25 6.25 -9.94 3.83
CA LYS A 25 6.87 -11.26 3.95
C LYS A 25 7.18 -11.89 2.60
N THR A 26 6.44 -11.50 1.57
CA THR A 26 6.58 -12.09 0.25
C THR A 26 7.72 -11.47 -0.56
N ALA A 27 7.91 -10.17 -0.44
CA ALA A 27 8.84 -9.46 -1.29
C ALA A 27 9.46 -8.28 -0.54
N ASN A 28 10.54 -7.75 -1.10
CA ASN A 28 11.25 -6.62 -0.48
C ASN A 28 10.55 -5.31 -0.82
N VAL A 29 9.48 -5.05 -0.09
CA VAL A 29 8.70 -3.82 -0.22
C VAL A 29 8.56 -3.16 1.15
N THR A 30 8.34 -1.85 1.14
CA THR A 30 8.10 -1.10 2.37
C THR A 30 6.80 -0.33 2.23
N LEU A 31 6.14 -0.10 3.36
CA LEU A 31 4.91 0.68 3.37
C LEU A 31 5.26 2.16 3.17
N SER A 32 4.67 2.75 2.13
CA SER A 32 4.82 4.19 1.88
C SER A 32 3.76 4.97 2.63
N THR A 33 2.51 4.55 2.53
CA THR A 33 1.43 5.23 3.23
C THR A 33 0.25 4.30 3.44
N TRP A 34 -0.59 4.69 4.38
CA TRP A 34 -1.78 3.98 4.83
C TRP A 34 -2.87 5.03 4.96
N GLU A 35 -3.92 4.90 4.18
CA GLU A 35 -5.02 5.87 4.20
C GLU A 35 -6.32 5.18 4.55
N ARG A 36 -7.05 5.78 5.47
CA ARG A 36 -8.40 5.34 5.81
C ARG A 36 -9.36 6.43 5.38
N LYS A 37 -10.36 6.06 4.61
CA LYS A 37 -11.38 7.03 4.21
C LYS A 37 -12.31 7.31 5.37
N LEU A 38 -12.53 8.59 5.61
CA LEU A 38 -13.46 9.02 6.63
C LEU A 38 -14.86 8.48 6.31
N GLY A 39 -15.47 7.80 7.25
CA GLY A 39 -16.79 7.23 7.08
C GLY A 39 -16.85 5.98 6.21
N GLY A 40 -15.71 5.54 5.66
CA GLY A 40 -15.66 4.37 4.82
C GLY A 40 -14.99 3.21 5.52
N ARG A 41 -15.16 2.03 4.96
CA ARG A 41 -14.52 0.83 5.48
C ARG A 41 -13.23 0.49 4.76
N LEU A 42 -12.95 1.17 3.65
CA LEU A 42 -11.80 0.85 2.83
C LEU A 42 -10.54 1.45 3.42
N VAL A 43 -9.48 0.66 3.40
CA VAL A 43 -8.14 1.09 3.75
C VAL A 43 -7.29 0.98 2.49
N THR A 44 -6.55 2.02 2.18
CA THR A 44 -5.65 2.02 1.04
C THR A 44 -4.22 1.90 1.55
N LEU A 45 -3.53 0.87 1.06
CA LEU A 45 -2.11 0.66 1.36
C LEU A 45 -1.32 0.97 0.11
N VAL A 46 -0.23 1.71 0.28
CA VAL A 46 0.73 1.94 -0.81
C VAL A 46 2.07 1.41 -0.34
N VAL A 47 2.61 0.44 -1.08
CA VAL A 47 3.95 -0.09 -0.82
C VAL A 47 4.86 0.30 -1.96
N GLU A 48 6.17 0.36 -1.68
CA GLU A 48 7.14 0.70 -2.70
C GLU A 48 8.31 -0.26 -2.69
N GLY A 49 8.94 -0.38 -3.86
CA GLY A 49 10.07 -1.24 -4.10
C GLY A 49 10.32 -1.30 -5.59
N ASP A 50 11.18 -2.22 -6.05
CA ASP A 50 11.32 -2.39 -7.48
C ASP A 50 10.06 -3.05 -8.05
N VAL A 51 9.89 -2.96 -9.37
CA VAL A 51 8.64 -3.40 -10.01
C VAL A 51 8.36 -4.87 -9.78
N SER A 52 9.38 -5.71 -9.77
CA SER A 52 9.21 -7.14 -9.54
C SER A 52 8.72 -7.42 -8.12
N ALA A 53 9.33 -6.78 -7.12
CA ALA A 53 8.95 -6.95 -5.73
C ALA A 53 7.53 -6.46 -5.48
N VAL A 54 7.19 -5.29 -6.01
CA VAL A 54 5.87 -4.71 -5.83
C VAL A 54 4.79 -5.58 -6.48
N THR A 55 5.08 -6.10 -7.68
CA THR A 55 4.15 -6.99 -8.39
C THR A 55 3.89 -8.25 -7.59
N GLN A 56 4.94 -8.87 -7.08
CA GLN A 56 4.80 -10.09 -6.28
C GLN A 56 4.02 -9.83 -5.00
N ALA A 57 4.29 -8.70 -4.35
CA ALA A 57 3.60 -8.34 -3.11
C ALA A 57 2.10 -8.16 -3.33
N VAL A 58 1.73 -7.41 -4.38
CA VAL A 58 0.32 -7.16 -4.69
C VAL A 58 -0.39 -8.46 -5.05
N GLU A 59 0.23 -9.31 -5.86
CA GLU A 59 -0.35 -10.59 -6.24
C GLU A 59 -0.58 -11.48 -5.02
N ALA A 60 0.38 -11.51 -4.11
CA ALA A 60 0.24 -12.32 -2.89
C ALA A 60 -0.90 -11.82 -2.01
N ALA A 61 -1.04 -10.51 -1.87
CA ALA A 61 -2.14 -9.94 -1.10
C ALA A 61 -3.49 -10.29 -1.73
N CYS A 62 -3.59 -10.19 -3.05
CA CYS A 62 -4.84 -10.54 -3.75
C CYS A 62 -5.20 -12.01 -3.60
N ALA A 63 -4.19 -12.89 -3.52
CA ALA A 63 -4.41 -14.32 -3.44
C ALA A 63 -4.69 -14.80 -2.01
N HIS A 64 -4.10 -14.16 -1.01
CA HIS A 64 -4.05 -14.76 0.33
C HIS A 64 -4.58 -13.89 1.48
N ALA A 65 -4.90 -12.63 1.24
CA ALA A 65 -5.40 -11.77 2.32
C ALA A 65 -6.73 -12.28 2.87
N LEU A 66 -7.01 -11.95 4.12
CA LEU A 66 -8.25 -12.35 4.80
C LEU A 66 -9.49 -11.94 4.04
N LYS A 67 -9.44 -10.80 3.36
CA LYS A 67 -10.50 -10.35 2.49
C LYS A 67 -9.91 -10.04 1.12
N LYS A 68 -10.72 -10.24 0.09
CA LYS A 68 -10.28 -9.90 -1.25
C LYS A 68 -10.22 -8.38 -1.39
N PRO A 69 -9.12 -7.82 -1.90
CA PRO A 69 -9.06 -6.39 -2.15
C PRO A 69 -10.15 -5.93 -3.09
N ALA A 70 -10.71 -4.76 -2.82
CA ALA A 70 -11.70 -4.12 -3.68
C ALA A 70 -11.04 -3.63 -4.96
N ALA A 71 -9.78 -3.23 -4.87
CA ALA A 71 -8.99 -2.78 -6.01
C ALA A 71 -7.53 -2.98 -5.72
N SER A 72 -6.73 -3.17 -6.76
CA SER A 72 -5.29 -3.30 -6.64
C SER A 72 -4.64 -2.82 -7.92
N GLY A 73 -3.37 -2.47 -7.84
CA GLY A 73 -2.65 -2.05 -9.03
C GLY A 73 -1.18 -1.86 -8.75
N VAL A 74 -0.41 -1.78 -9.84
CA VAL A 74 1.02 -1.54 -9.78
C VAL A 74 1.34 -0.42 -10.76
N LEU A 75 2.11 0.56 -10.31
CA LEU A 75 2.64 1.62 -11.17
C LEU A 75 4.14 1.46 -11.22
N ALA A 76 4.65 1.00 -12.36
CA ALA A 76 6.07 0.67 -12.51
C ALA A 76 6.95 1.92 -12.51
N SER A 77 6.48 3.00 -13.11
CA SER A 77 7.24 4.26 -13.20
C SER A 77 6.27 5.40 -12.97
N PRO A 78 5.86 5.63 -11.72
CA PRO A 78 4.82 6.62 -11.46
C PRO A 78 5.25 8.02 -11.89
N HIS A 79 4.30 8.74 -12.47
CA HIS A 79 4.50 10.13 -12.83
C HIS A 79 4.81 10.95 -11.57
N ALA A 80 5.57 12.03 -11.76
CA ALA A 80 5.96 12.87 -10.63
C ALA A 80 4.78 13.37 -9.79
N GLU A 81 3.63 13.60 -10.43
CA GLU A 81 2.44 14.03 -9.69
C GLU A 81 1.93 12.94 -8.75
N ILE A 82 2.02 11.68 -9.18
CA ILE A 82 1.61 10.55 -8.33
C ILE A 82 2.58 10.41 -7.15
N VAL A 83 3.89 10.54 -7.43
CA VAL A 83 4.89 10.49 -6.37
C VAL A 83 4.62 11.56 -5.33
N ARG A 84 4.30 12.77 -5.79
CA ARG A 84 4.00 13.90 -4.88
C ARG A 84 2.79 13.61 -4.01
N LEU A 85 1.73 13.04 -4.57
CA LEU A 85 0.54 12.69 -3.81
C LEU A 85 0.83 11.64 -2.75
N VAL A 86 1.59 10.61 -3.12
CA VAL A 86 1.96 9.55 -2.17
C VAL A 86 2.85 10.10 -1.07
N GLU A 87 3.83 10.93 -1.42
CA GLU A 87 4.73 11.51 -0.43
C GLU A 87 3.99 12.43 0.54
N LYS A 88 3.03 13.19 0.04
CA LYS A 88 2.21 14.04 0.89
C LYS A 88 1.39 13.21 1.87
N SER A 89 0.78 12.13 1.39
CA SER A 89 0.04 11.21 2.24
C SER A 89 0.97 10.57 3.28
N ALA A 90 2.15 10.12 2.85
CA ALA A 90 3.12 9.50 3.73
C ALA A 90 3.57 10.45 4.84
N SER A 91 3.74 11.72 4.51
CA SER A 91 4.10 12.74 5.50
C SER A 91 3.04 12.85 6.59
N ARG A 92 1.77 12.91 6.22
CA ARG A 92 0.68 12.97 7.19
C ARG A 92 0.59 11.69 8.04
N PHE A 93 0.79 10.55 7.41
CA PHE A 93 0.78 9.26 8.10
C PHE A 93 1.88 9.18 9.15
N LYS A 94 3.09 9.63 8.82
CA LYS A 94 4.21 9.63 9.75
C LYS A 94 3.99 10.57 10.93
N GLU A 95 3.41 11.74 10.67
CA GLU A 95 3.10 12.69 11.74
C GLU A 95 2.12 12.11 12.73
N LYS A 96 1.05 11.48 12.23
CA LYS A 96 0.06 10.84 13.11
C LYS A 96 0.67 9.70 13.91
N GLY A 97 1.53 8.92 13.29
CA GLY A 97 2.22 7.84 13.98
C GLY A 97 3.12 8.35 15.09
N ALA A 98 3.79 9.47 14.86
CA ALA A 98 4.66 10.07 15.87
C ALA A 98 3.86 10.62 17.05
N GLU A 99 2.64 11.06 16.82
CA GLU A 99 1.78 11.59 17.87
C GLU A 99 1.10 10.51 18.70
N ALA A 100 0.96 9.35 18.12
CA ALA A 100 0.33 8.23 18.80
C ALA A 100 1.26 7.65 19.85
#